data_9dc475e355b8f3c20ea81035541acd8e
#
_entry.id   9dc475e355b8f3c20ea81035541acd8e
#
_cell.length_a   1.000
_cell.length_b   1.000
_cell.length_c   1.000
_cell.angle_alpha   90.00
_cell.angle_beta   90.00
_cell.angle_gamma   90.00
#
_symmetry.space_group_name_H-M   'P 1'
#
loop_
_entity.id
_entity.type
_entity.pdbx_description
1 polymer ?
#
loop_
_entity_poly.entity_id
_entity_poly.type
_entity_poly.pdbx_seq_one_letter_code
_entity_poly.pdbx_strand_id
1 'polypeptide(L)'
;HELCIDSTGALNLPSLPRSMVVMGGGVIGLELACAFAAYGTEITVVEMMPELMPREQKEAVRIVVNAMKKQGIALKTGAKMLRIEKNGGLLRAVYEIEGKEEYTDCEQVLMAAGRKTNLSGIDAEALGLELDRKKCIVVDKYQHTSLPGVYAIGDVVGGYQLAHAAYAEGEAALADMLGEDKPYGTQPVPVCTYTIPCFASVGLTTESAKDAGYEPVMGSFDYSANGMALAEGASGSVF
;
A
#
# COMPACT_ATOMS: atom_id res chain seq x y z
N HIS A 1 4.67 -13.42 13.62
CA HIS A 1 5.83 -14.29 13.40
C HIS A 1 6.96 -13.82 14.30
N GLU A 2 7.53 -14.68 15.11
CA GLU A 2 8.49 -14.32 16.18
C GLU A 2 9.79 -13.64 15.70
N LEU A 3 10.12 -13.80 14.42
CA LEU A 3 11.34 -13.24 13.81
C LEU A 3 11.09 -12.02 12.92
N CYS A 4 9.86 -11.50 12.88
CA CYS A 4 9.50 -10.34 12.08
C CYS A 4 8.87 -9.29 12.96
N ILE A 5 9.02 -8.03 12.57
CA ILE A 5 8.22 -6.93 13.08
C ILE A 5 7.17 -6.52 12.04
N ASP A 6 6.05 -6.00 12.48
CA ASP A 6 5.07 -5.32 11.63
C ASP A 6 5.39 -3.82 11.53
N SER A 7 4.54 -3.07 10.83
CA SER A 7 4.72 -1.61 10.69
C SER A 7 4.70 -0.88 12.03
N THR A 8 3.90 -1.32 12.99
CA THR A 8 3.87 -0.75 14.34
C THR A 8 5.19 -1.01 15.06
N GLY A 9 5.70 -2.24 14.99
CA GLY A 9 7.01 -2.60 15.55
C GLY A 9 8.15 -1.81 14.91
N ALA A 10 8.10 -1.58 13.60
CA ALA A 10 9.10 -0.79 12.88
C ALA A 10 9.13 0.67 13.34
N LEU A 11 7.95 1.29 13.51
CA LEU A 11 7.83 2.67 13.99
C LEU A 11 8.24 2.86 15.46
N ASN A 12 8.27 1.79 16.24
CA ASN A 12 8.64 1.78 17.67
C ASN A 12 10.03 1.18 17.93
N LEU A 13 10.86 0.99 16.91
CA LEU A 13 12.23 0.50 17.12
C LEU A 13 13.03 1.47 18.00
N PRO A 14 13.73 0.95 19.02
CA PRO A 14 14.52 1.82 19.93
C PRO A 14 15.78 2.39 19.26
N SER A 15 16.22 1.81 18.16
CA SER A 15 17.36 2.25 17.37
C SER A 15 17.19 1.84 15.91
N LEU A 16 17.82 2.56 15.00
CA LEU A 16 17.84 2.24 13.59
C LEU A 16 18.67 0.95 13.35
N PRO A 17 18.13 -0.05 12.67
CA PRO A 17 18.89 -1.22 12.25
C PRO A 17 19.86 -0.82 11.13
N ARG A 18 21.02 -1.47 11.06
CA ARG A 18 21.97 -1.28 9.96
C ARG A 18 21.45 -1.85 8.64
N SER A 19 20.67 -2.93 8.72
CA SER A 19 20.09 -3.57 7.55
C SER A 19 18.69 -4.12 7.85
N MET A 20 17.80 -4.03 6.86
CA MET A 20 16.42 -4.51 6.97
C MET A 20 15.95 -5.14 5.66
N VAL A 21 15.32 -6.31 5.76
CA VAL A 21 14.56 -6.88 4.66
C VAL A 21 13.09 -6.52 4.85
N VAL A 22 12.49 -5.93 3.84
CA VAL A 22 11.06 -5.57 3.79
C VAL A 22 10.33 -6.61 2.95
N MET A 23 9.47 -7.40 3.57
CA MET A 23 8.62 -8.38 2.90
C MET A 23 7.31 -7.74 2.47
N GLY A 24 7.19 -7.49 1.17
CA GLY A 24 6.04 -6.84 0.53
C GLY A 24 6.38 -5.48 -0.07
N GLY A 25 6.12 -5.34 -1.37
CA GLY A 25 6.33 -4.11 -2.18
C GLY A 25 5.04 -3.27 -2.33
N GLY A 26 4.11 -3.37 -1.38
CA GLY A 26 2.95 -2.50 -1.27
C GLY A 26 3.28 -1.15 -0.62
N VAL A 27 2.27 -0.27 -0.51
CA VAL A 27 2.43 1.11 -0.01
C VAL A 27 3.20 1.16 1.31
N ILE A 28 2.77 0.43 2.34
CA ILE A 28 3.41 0.43 3.67
C ILE A 28 4.88 0.00 3.59
N GLY A 29 5.16 -1.07 2.82
CA GLY A 29 6.52 -1.58 2.66
C GLY A 29 7.44 -0.57 1.97
N LEU A 30 6.97 0.06 0.91
CA LEU A 30 7.75 1.04 0.15
C LEU A 30 7.99 2.35 0.89
N GLU A 31 6.97 2.84 1.62
CA GLU A 31 7.11 4.05 2.46
C GLU A 31 8.14 3.85 3.56
N LEU A 32 8.03 2.75 4.32
CA LEU A 32 8.98 2.44 5.38
C LEU A 32 10.37 2.12 4.81
N ALA A 33 10.47 1.43 3.66
CA ALA A 33 11.74 1.22 2.98
C ALA A 33 12.45 2.53 2.64
N CYS A 34 11.73 3.50 2.05
CA CYS A 34 12.27 4.82 1.75
C CYS A 34 12.66 5.59 3.02
N ALA A 35 11.81 5.55 4.05
CA ALA A 35 12.09 6.23 5.32
C ALA A 35 13.35 5.69 6.00
N PHE A 36 13.45 4.38 6.19
CA PHE A 36 14.62 3.76 6.80
C PHE A 36 15.90 3.93 5.96
N ALA A 37 15.80 3.84 4.62
CA ALA A 37 16.93 4.09 3.73
C ALA A 37 17.44 5.53 3.85
N ALA A 38 16.53 6.52 3.97
CA ALA A 38 16.90 7.92 4.17
C ALA A 38 17.68 8.17 5.48
N TYR A 39 17.45 7.31 6.49
CA TYR A 39 18.20 7.32 7.75
C TYR A 39 19.46 6.44 7.73
N GLY A 40 19.80 5.83 6.60
CA GLY A 40 21.04 5.06 6.40
C GLY A 40 20.94 3.56 6.65
N THR A 41 19.74 3.01 6.82
CA THR A 41 19.53 1.56 6.87
C THR A 41 19.69 0.97 5.47
N GLU A 42 20.47 -0.11 5.33
CA GLU A 42 20.54 -0.88 4.08
C GLU A 42 19.24 -1.68 3.90
N ILE A 43 18.53 -1.42 2.81
CA ILE A 43 17.19 -1.97 2.57
C ILE A 43 17.19 -2.94 1.38
N THR A 44 16.57 -4.10 1.59
CA THR A 44 16.17 -5.03 0.54
C THR A 44 14.66 -5.25 0.60
N VAL A 45 13.93 -4.88 -0.45
CA VAL A 45 12.50 -5.17 -0.61
C VAL A 45 12.35 -6.48 -1.36
N VAL A 46 11.57 -7.42 -0.79
CA VAL A 46 11.24 -8.72 -1.40
C VAL A 46 9.75 -8.73 -1.71
N GLU A 47 9.40 -8.72 -3.01
CA GLU A 47 8.03 -8.66 -3.50
C GLU A 47 7.73 -9.86 -4.41
N MET A 48 6.63 -10.56 -4.11
CA MET A 48 6.21 -11.75 -4.85
C MET A 48 5.71 -11.43 -6.26
N MET A 49 5.09 -10.26 -6.44
CA MET A 49 4.63 -9.82 -7.74
C MET A 49 5.82 -9.42 -8.62
N PRO A 50 5.71 -9.56 -9.96
CA PRO A 50 6.79 -9.19 -10.88
C PRO A 50 7.04 -7.68 -10.92
N GLU A 51 6.10 -6.86 -10.48
CA GLU A 51 6.15 -5.40 -10.48
C GLU A 51 5.73 -4.84 -9.11
N LEU A 52 6.30 -3.70 -8.72
CA LEU A 52 5.84 -2.91 -7.58
C LEU A 52 4.63 -2.09 -7.98
N MET A 53 3.73 -1.82 -7.01
CA MET A 53 2.54 -0.99 -7.21
C MET A 53 1.74 -1.37 -8.47
N PRO A 54 1.34 -2.63 -8.67
CA PRO A 54 0.84 -3.16 -9.94
C PRO A 54 -0.50 -2.56 -10.41
N ARG A 55 -1.18 -1.80 -9.55
CA ARG A 55 -2.46 -1.14 -9.87
C ARG A 55 -2.30 0.30 -10.32
N GLU A 56 -1.09 0.83 -10.28
CA GLU A 56 -0.78 2.23 -10.58
C GLU A 56 -0.27 2.41 -12.01
N GLN A 57 -0.26 3.65 -12.50
CA GLN A 57 0.24 4.00 -13.83
C GLN A 57 1.71 3.62 -13.95
N LYS A 58 2.05 2.75 -14.90
CA LYS A 58 3.38 2.12 -15.02
C LYS A 58 4.52 3.13 -15.23
N GLU A 59 4.27 4.20 -15.98
CA GLU A 59 5.24 5.25 -16.24
C GLU A 59 5.63 5.98 -14.95
N ALA A 60 4.64 6.30 -14.11
CA ALA A 60 4.86 6.94 -12.83
C ALA A 60 5.58 6.00 -11.84
N VAL A 61 5.15 4.74 -11.77
CA VAL A 61 5.81 3.72 -10.93
C VAL A 61 7.29 3.55 -11.31
N ARG A 62 7.60 3.60 -12.61
CA ARG A 62 8.99 3.49 -13.09
C ARG A 62 9.89 4.62 -12.55
N ILE A 63 9.36 5.84 -12.40
CA ILE A 63 10.09 6.96 -11.79
C ILE A 63 10.43 6.64 -10.34
N VAL A 64 9.44 6.20 -9.55
CA VAL A 64 9.62 5.80 -8.15
C VAL A 64 10.65 4.68 -8.01
N VAL A 65 10.49 3.60 -8.78
CA VAL A 65 11.41 2.44 -8.77
C VAL A 65 12.85 2.85 -9.08
N ASN A 66 13.04 3.70 -10.09
CA ASN A 66 14.38 4.20 -10.44
C ASN A 66 14.98 5.08 -9.35
N ALA A 67 14.18 5.90 -8.68
CA ALA A 67 14.62 6.72 -7.57
C ALA A 67 15.00 5.86 -6.36
N MET A 68 14.22 4.84 -6.00
CA MET A 68 14.54 3.91 -4.93
C MET A 68 15.85 3.17 -5.19
N LYS A 69 16.08 2.70 -6.43
CA LYS A 69 17.37 2.08 -6.82
C LYS A 69 18.53 3.05 -6.68
N LYS A 70 18.36 4.33 -7.04
CA LYS A 70 19.38 5.37 -6.87
C LYS A 70 19.68 5.67 -5.39
N GLN A 71 18.69 5.47 -4.51
CA GLN A 71 18.88 5.56 -3.06
C GLN A 71 19.56 4.33 -2.45
N GLY A 72 19.93 3.33 -3.27
CA GLY A 72 20.59 2.11 -2.81
C GLY A 72 19.62 1.03 -2.30
N ILE A 73 18.31 1.19 -2.48
CA ILE A 73 17.34 0.18 -2.10
C ILE A 73 17.38 -0.98 -3.09
N ALA A 74 17.70 -2.18 -2.62
CA ALA A 74 17.64 -3.39 -3.42
C ALA A 74 16.19 -3.85 -3.59
N LEU A 75 15.74 -4.01 -4.83
CA LEU A 75 14.40 -4.45 -5.16
C LEU A 75 14.44 -5.85 -5.78
N LYS A 76 13.89 -6.85 -5.09
CA LYS A 76 13.75 -8.24 -5.50
C LYS A 76 12.28 -8.50 -5.81
N THR A 77 11.88 -8.28 -7.07
CA THR A 77 10.52 -8.57 -7.57
C THR A 77 10.44 -9.98 -8.15
N GLY A 78 9.23 -10.57 -8.23
CA GLY A 78 9.05 -11.98 -8.57
C GLY A 78 9.67 -12.90 -7.52
N ALA A 79 9.90 -12.40 -6.32
CA ALA A 79 10.60 -13.07 -5.23
C ALA A 79 9.60 -13.52 -4.14
N LYS A 80 9.42 -14.82 -4.00
CA LYS A 80 8.54 -15.42 -3.01
C LYS A 80 9.32 -15.69 -1.71
N MET A 81 8.97 -14.98 -0.63
CA MET A 81 9.54 -15.29 0.70
C MET A 81 9.18 -16.71 1.12
N LEU A 82 10.20 -17.50 1.46
CA LEU A 82 10.03 -18.89 1.89
C LEU A 82 10.09 -19.02 3.42
N ARG A 83 11.14 -18.48 4.03
CA ARG A 83 11.38 -18.60 5.49
C ARG A 83 12.33 -17.54 6.00
N ILE A 84 12.35 -17.36 7.31
CA ILE A 84 13.28 -16.49 8.01
C ILE A 84 13.95 -17.33 9.09
N GLU A 85 15.26 -17.28 9.17
CA GLU A 85 16.09 -18.09 10.06
C GLU A 85 17.02 -17.19 10.89
N LYS A 86 17.41 -17.66 12.08
CA LYS A 86 18.49 -17.01 12.85
C LYS A 86 19.85 -17.41 12.26
N ASN A 87 20.73 -16.47 12.04
CA ASN A 87 22.06 -16.69 11.49
C ASN A 87 23.13 -15.83 12.18
N GLY A 88 23.84 -16.39 13.16
CA GLY A 88 25.02 -15.74 13.76
C GLY A 88 24.76 -14.36 14.38
N GLY A 89 23.59 -14.12 14.95
CA GLY A 89 23.19 -12.79 15.51
C GLY A 89 22.42 -11.90 14.52
N LEU A 90 22.32 -12.33 13.26
CA LEU A 90 21.47 -11.75 12.23
C LEU A 90 20.24 -12.63 11.96
N LEU A 91 19.36 -12.12 11.12
CA LEU A 91 18.27 -12.88 10.49
C LEU A 91 18.64 -13.14 9.04
N ARG A 92 18.34 -14.33 8.56
CA ARG A 92 18.45 -14.70 7.15
C ARG A 92 17.06 -14.79 6.55
N ALA A 93 16.73 -13.89 5.65
CA ALA A 93 15.53 -13.94 4.84
C ALA A 93 15.81 -14.76 3.58
N VAL A 94 15.16 -15.91 3.44
CA VAL A 94 15.31 -16.82 2.28
C VAL A 94 14.09 -16.67 1.40
N TYR A 95 14.30 -16.44 0.12
CA TYR A 95 13.27 -16.27 -0.89
C TYR A 95 13.62 -16.99 -2.18
N GLU A 96 12.62 -17.28 -3.00
CA GLU A 96 12.76 -17.94 -4.28
C GLU A 96 12.55 -16.93 -5.42
N ILE A 97 13.44 -16.89 -6.37
CA ILE A 97 13.33 -16.16 -7.63
C ILE A 97 13.57 -17.15 -8.77
N GLU A 98 12.63 -17.27 -9.71
CA GLU A 98 12.74 -18.16 -10.88
C GLU A 98 13.10 -19.62 -10.49
N GLY A 99 12.53 -20.12 -9.39
CA GLY A 99 12.77 -21.50 -8.90
C GLY A 99 14.12 -21.71 -8.20
N LYS A 100 14.89 -20.64 -7.93
CA LYS A 100 16.16 -20.70 -7.21
C LYS A 100 16.05 -20.02 -5.86
N GLU A 101 16.55 -20.66 -4.82
CA GLU A 101 16.65 -20.03 -3.50
C GLU A 101 17.80 -19.01 -3.49
N GLU A 102 17.47 -17.78 -3.07
CA GLU A 102 18.39 -16.72 -2.70
C GLU A 102 18.16 -16.33 -1.25
N TYR A 103 19.07 -15.57 -0.66
CA TYR A 103 18.91 -15.06 0.68
C TYR A 103 19.54 -13.68 0.86
N THR A 104 19.06 -12.99 1.90
CA THR A 104 19.66 -11.74 2.39
C THR A 104 19.77 -11.84 3.90
N ASP A 105 20.98 -11.59 4.45
CA ASP A 105 21.19 -11.48 5.89
C ASP A 105 20.92 -10.03 6.33
N CYS A 106 20.20 -9.84 7.45
CA CYS A 106 19.79 -8.53 7.93
C CYS A 106 19.63 -8.51 9.45
N GLU A 107 19.59 -7.32 10.04
CA GLU A 107 19.30 -7.16 11.48
C GLU A 107 17.81 -7.26 11.78
N GLN A 108 16.95 -6.83 10.87
CA GLN A 108 15.49 -6.83 11.02
C GLN A 108 14.78 -7.32 9.75
N VAL A 109 13.62 -7.95 9.95
CA VAL A 109 12.69 -8.25 8.86
C VAL A 109 11.35 -7.57 9.16
N LEU A 110 10.93 -6.68 8.28
CA LEU A 110 9.63 -6.02 8.32
C LEU A 110 8.63 -6.83 7.48
N MET A 111 7.52 -7.23 8.11
CA MET A 111 6.40 -7.88 7.42
C MET A 111 5.37 -6.82 6.97
N ALA A 112 5.34 -6.52 5.70
CA ALA A 112 4.42 -5.57 5.06
C ALA A 112 3.63 -6.21 3.89
N ALA A 113 3.38 -7.52 3.96
CA ALA A 113 2.75 -8.33 2.91
C ALA A 113 1.21 -8.20 2.83
N GLY A 114 0.64 -7.12 3.37
CA GLY A 114 -0.78 -6.79 3.30
C GLY A 114 -1.44 -6.62 4.67
N ARG A 115 -2.72 -6.25 4.63
CA ARG A 115 -3.55 -6.02 5.82
C ARG A 115 -4.67 -7.05 5.86
N LYS A 116 -5.09 -7.40 7.07
CA LYS A 116 -6.28 -8.22 7.32
C LYS A 116 -7.29 -7.39 8.10
N THR A 117 -8.55 -7.54 7.76
CA THR A 117 -9.66 -6.96 8.52
C THR A 117 -9.62 -7.47 9.95
N ASN A 118 -9.71 -6.56 10.90
CA ASN A 118 -9.77 -6.89 12.32
C ASN A 118 -11.21 -6.72 12.83
N LEU A 119 -11.87 -7.83 13.10
CA LEU A 119 -13.21 -7.90 13.70
C LEU A 119 -13.13 -8.41 15.15
N SER A 120 -11.96 -8.29 15.81
CA SER A 120 -11.82 -8.72 17.21
C SER A 120 -12.82 -7.96 18.09
N GLY A 121 -13.60 -8.70 18.88
CA GLY A 121 -14.68 -8.13 19.71
C GLY A 121 -16.03 -8.03 19.00
N ILE A 122 -16.13 -8.37 17.72
CA ILE A 122 -17.39 -8.45 16.97
C ILE A 122 -17.55 -9.87 16.47
N ASP A 123 -18.55 -10.59 16.96
CA ASP A 123 -18.93 -11.88 16.39
C ASP A 123 -19.84 -11.64 15.18
N ALA A 124 -19.19 -11.39 14.03
CA ALA A 124 -19.90 -11.06 12.80
C ALA A 124 -20.88 -12.16 12.35
N GLU A 125 -20.52 -13.43 12.58
CA GLU A 125 -21.37 -14.57 12.22
C GLU A 125 -22.59 -14.66 13.13
N ALA A 126 -22.41 -14.57 14.44
CA ALA A 126 -23.52 -14.58 15.41
C ALA A 126 -24.46 -13.37 15.23
N LEU A 127 -23.95 -12.24 14.79
CA LEU A 127 -24.74 -11.05 14.47
C LEU A 127 -25.43 -11.14 13.11
N GLY A 128 -25.05 -12.06 12.24
CA GLY A 128 -25.57 -12.17 10.87
C GLY A 128 -25.03 -11.09 9.92
N LEU A 129 -23.83 -10.53 10.20
CA LEU A 129 -23.15 -9.62 9.31
C LEU A 129 -22.60 -10.39 8.08
N GLU A 130 -22.88 -9.90 6.90
CA GLU A 130 -22.34 -10.45 5.67
C GLU A 130 -20.86 -10.03 5.50
N LEU A 131 -20.00 -11.00 5.23
CA LEU A 131 -18.56 -10.78 4.98
C LEU A 131 -18.20 -11.23 3.58
N ASP A 132 -17.31 -10.47 2.94
CA ASP A 132 -16.74 -10.86 1.66
C ASP A 132 -15.68 -11.97 1.79
N ARG A 133 -15.07 -12.38 0.67
CA ARG A 133 -14.01 -13.42 0.64
C ARG A 133 -12.74 -13.01 1.41
N LYS A 134 -12.51 -11.72 1.62
CA LYS A 134 -11.38 -11.16 2.38
C LYS A 134 -11.74 -10.90 3.85
N LYS A 135 -12.94 -11.29 4.28
CA LYS A 135 -13.48 -11.07 5.63
C LYS A 135 -13.74 -9.59 5.93
N CYS A 136 -13.96 -8.74 4.92
CA CYS A 136 -14.45 -7.38 5.09
C CYS A 136 -15.98 -7.40 5.21
N ILE A 137 -16.54 -6.45 5.96
CA ILE A 137 -18.00 -6.29 6.08
C ILE A 137 -18.53 -5.78 4.74
N VAL A 138 -19.53 -6.47 4.19
CA VAL A 138 -20.20 -6.06 2.94
C VAL A 138 -21.11 -4.88 3.24
N VAL A 139 -20.98 -3.81 2.45
CA VAL A 139 -21.82 -2.63 2.53
C VAL A 139 -22.31 -2.19 1.14
N ASP A 140 -23.42 -1.46 1.10
CA ASP A 140 -23.88 -0.77 -0.11
C ASP A 140 -23.24 0.63 -0.26
N LYS A 141 -23.67 1.39 -1.26
CA LYS A 141 -23.18 2.76 -1.53
C LYS A 141 -23.52 3.79 -0.44
N TYR A 142 -24.39 3.47 0.48
CA TYR A 142 -24.76 4.28 1.66
C TYR A 142 -24.13 3.76 2.95
N GLN A 143 -23.25 2.76 2.84
CA GLN A 143 -22.56 2.10 3.94
C GLN A 143 -23.48 1.25 4.85
N HIS A 144 -24.68 0.86 4.36
CA HIS A 144 -25.51 -0.10 5.07
C HIS A 144 -24.85 -1.48 5.05
N THR A 145 -24.88 -2.13 6.20
CA THR A 145 -24.56 -3.55 6.33
C THR A 145 -25.78 -4.42 6.04
N SER A 146 -25.62 -5.75 6.11
CA SER A 146 -26.74 -6.69 6.07
C SER A 146 -27.73 -6.56 7.25
N LEU A 147 -27.36 -5.84 8.31
CA LEU A 147 -28.18 -5.60 9.49
C LEU A 147 -28.90 -4.25 9.41
N PRO A 148 -30.24 -4.19 9.54
CA PRO A 148 -30.96 -2.94 9.52
C PRO A 148 -30.49 -1.95 10.61
N GLY A 149 -30.23 -0.72 10.22
CA GLY A 149 -29.76 0.35 11.11
C GLY A 149 -28.31 0.24 11.55
N VAL A 150 -27.53 -0.68 10.97
CA VAL A 150 -26.10 -0.84 11.23
C VAL A 150 -25.31 -0.46 9.99
N TYR A 151 -24.37 0.46 10.16
CA TYR A 151 -23.46 0.95 9.13
C TYR A 151 -22.02 0.50 9.42
N ALA A 152 -21.21 0.34 8.39
CA ALA A 152 -19.79 0.09 8.54
C ALA A 152 -18.98 0.95 7.56
N ILE A 153 -17.83 1.49 8.03
CA ILE A 153 -16.98 2.40 7.27
C ILE A 153 -15.49 2.09 7.55
N GLY A 154 -14.61 2.59 6.70
CA GLY A 154 -13.15 2.52 6.86
C GLY A 154 -12.59 1.14 6.53
N ASP A 155 -11.42 0.83 7.10
CA ASP A 155 -10.66 -0.38 6.76
C ASP A 155 -11.46 -1.69 6.90
N VAL A 156 -12.49 -1.70 7.74
CA VAL A 156 -13.33 -2.87 8.01
C VAL A 156 -14.21 -3.27 6.83
N VAL A 157 -14.54 -2.32 5.96
CA VAL A 157 -15.30 -2.57 4.72
C VAL A 157 -14.39 -2.84 3.50
N GLY A 158 -13.08 -2.71 3.66
CA GLY A 158 -12.11 -2.89 2.59
C GLY A 158 -11.97 -1.64 1.71
N GLY A 159 -12.02 -1.80 0.39
CA GLY A 159 -11.88 -0.66 -0.53
C GLY A 159 -10.48 -0.05 -0.51
N TYR A 160 -10.41 1.27 -0.43
CA TYR A 160 -9.14 2.02 -0.46
C TYR A 160 -8.31 1.89 0.81
N GLN A 161 -8.92 1.65 1.96
CA GLN A 161 -8.25 1.59 3.27
C GLN A 161 -7.41 2.85 3.57
N LEU A 162 -7.98 4.02 3.28
CA LEU A 162 -7.40 5.35 3.45
C LEU A 162 -8.27 6.19 4.38
N ALA A 163 -7.65 7.01 5.23
CA ALA A 163 -8.37 7.82 6.21
C ALA A 163 -9.42 8.74 5.56
N HIS A 164 -9.05 9.44 4.47
CA HIS A 164 -9.99 10.34 3.78
C HIS A 164 -11.10 9.60 3.03
N ALA A 165 -10.87 8.33 2.60
CA ALA A 165 -11.94 7.49 2.08
C ALA A 165 -12.94 7.14 3.20
N ALA A 166 -12.43 6.77 4.39
CA ALA A 166 -13.27 6.50 5.55
C ALA A 166 -14.08 7.72 6.00
N TYR A 167 -13.53 8.95 5.89
CA TYR A 167 -14.31 10.17 6.13
C TYR A 167 -15.46 10.33 5.14
N ALA A 168 -15.20 10.13 3.84
CA ALA A 168 -16.24 10.21 2.82
C ALA A 168 -17.30 9.11 2.97
N GLU A 169 -16.91 7.91 3.36
CA GLU A 169 -17.84 6.84 3.74
C GLU A 169 -18.70 7.23 4.93
N GLY A 170 -18.10 7.83 5.96
CA GLY A 170 -18.82 8.33 7.13
C GLY A 170 -19.82 9.46 6.80
N GLU A 171 -19.44 10.37 5.91
CA GLU A 171 -20.34 11.43 5.40
C GLU A 171 -21.54 10.84 4.65
N ALA A 172 -21.31 9.79 3.82
CA ALA A 172 -22.38 9.11 3.10
C ALA A 172 -23.34 8.39 4.07
N ALA A 173 -22.81 7.68 5.06
CA ALA A 173 -23.61 7.04 6.10
C ALA A 173 -24.44 8.04 6.89
N LEU A 174 -23.85 9.16 7.31
CA LEU A 174 -24.54 10.21 8.05
C LEU A 174 -25.63 10.89 7.21
N ALA A 175 -25.34 11.18 5.94
CA ALA A 175 -26.31 11.77 5.01
C ALA A 175 -27.55 10.87 4.87
N ASP A 176 -27.35 9.57 4.71
CA ASP A 176 -28.44 8.60 4.64
C ASP A 176 -29.27 8.55 5.94
N MET A 177 -28.60 8.53 7.11
CA MET A 177 -29.29 8.61 8.42
C MET A 177 -30.15 9.85 8.57
N LEU A 178 -29.78 10.95 7.88
CA LEU A 178 -30.53 12.22 7.86
C LEU A 178 -31.57 12.29 6.74
N GLY A 179 -31.70 11.24 5.92
CA GLY A 179 -32.62 11.18 4.78
C GLY A 179 -32.13 11.95 3.55
N GLU A 180 -30.83 12.22 3.45
CA GLU A 180 -30.20 12.86 2.28
C GLU A 180 -29.66 11.82 1.31
N ASP A 181 -29.87 11.98 -0.01
CA ASP A 181 -29.34 11.11 -1.05
C ASP A 181 -27.90 11.54 -1.46
N LYS A 182 -26.91 11.09 -0.68
CA LYS A 182 -25.50 11.36 -0.92
C LYS A 182 -24.68 10.06 -0.87
N PRO A 183 -24.73 9.21 -1.91
CA PRO A 183 -24.03 7.94 -1.91
C PRO A 183 -22.51 8.13 -2.00
N TYR A 184 -21.76 7.23 -1.35
CA TYR A 184 -20.32 7.10 -1.53
C TYR A 184 -19.96 6.66 -2.96
N GLY A 185 -18.77 7.03 -3.43
CA GLY A 185 -18.26 6.65 -4.75
C GLY A 185 -18.65 7.58 -5.89
N THR A 186 -19.28 8.72 -5.59
CA THR A 186 -19.58 9.77 -6.58
C THR A 186 -18.37 10.61 -6.95
N GLN A 187 -17.34 10.62 -6.10
CA GLN A 187 -16.08 11.34 -6.34
C GLN A 187 -14.91 10.35 -6.37
N PRO A 188 -13.91 10.58 -7.23
CA PRO A 188 -12.71 9.75 -7.24
C PRO A 188 -11.89 10.01 -5.97
N VAL A 189 -11.33 8.94 -5.41
CA VAL A 189 -10.52 8.99 -4.19
C VAL A 189 -9.04 9.09 -4.58
N PRO A 190 -8.31 10.15 -4.17
CA PRO A 190 -6.88 10.25 -4.41
C PRO A 190 -6.12 9.22 -3.55
N VAL A 191 -5.09 8.64 -4.14
CA VAL A 191 -4.18 7.69 -3.49
C VAL A 191 -2.79 8.32 -3.45
N CYS A 192 -2.16 8.31 -2.27
CA CYS A 192 -0.79 8.79 -2.10
C CYS A 192 0.08 7.68 -1.52
N THR A 193 1.32 7.59 -2.01
CA THR A 193 2.37 6.73 -1.46
C THR A 193 3.58 7.62 -1.18
N TYR A 194 3.95 7.74 0.09
CA TYR A 194 5.00 8.65 0.56
C TYR A 194 6.40 8.06 0.38
N THR A 195 6.71 7.67 -0.85
CA THR A 195 8.06 7.34 -1.29
C THR A 195 8.88 8.61 -1.57
N ILE A 196 10.15 8.46 -1.94
CA ILE A 196 11.01 9.57 -2.34
C ILE A 196 11.49 9.32 -3.78
N PRO A 197 10.92 10.02 -4.80
CA PRO A 197 9.85 11.02 -4.73
C PRO A 197 8.50 10.43 -4.31
N CYS A 198 7.62 11.28 -3.80
CA CYS A 198 6.25 10.91 -3.47
C CYS A 198 5.47 10.56 -4.75
N PHE A 199 4.63 9.53 -4.66
CA PHE A 199 3.69 9.13 -5.71
C PHE A 199 2.28 9.51 -5.31
N ALA A 200 1.49 10.02 -6.25
CA ALA A 200 0.07 10.26 -6.06
C ALA A 200 -0.70 9.96 -7.35
N SER A 201 -1.89 9.40 -7.20
CA SER A 201 -2.80 9.14 -8.32
C SER A 201 -4.25 9.43 -7.93
N VAL A 202 -5.10 9.66 -8.93
CA VAL A 202 -6.55 9.80 -8.77
C VAL A 202 -7.24 9.35 -10.05
N GLY A 203 -8.31 8.57 -9.90
CA GLY A 203 -9.09 8.06 -11.02
C GLY A 203 -8.49 6.82 -11.67
N LEU A 204 -8.66 6.69 -12.99
CA LEU A 204 -8.29 5.50 -13.73
C LEU A 204 -6.87 5.59 -14.30
N THR A 205 -6.16 4.48 -14.28
CA THR A 205 -4.94 4.31 -15.08
C THR A 205 -5.31 4.07 -16.56
N THR A 206 -4.33 4.19 -17.46
CA THR A 206 -4.54 3.86 -18.88
C THR A 206 -5.06 2.44 -19.07
N GLU A 207 -4.61 1.49 -18.24
CA GLU A 207 -5.01 0.08 -18.31
C GLU A 207 -6.44 -0.11 -17.79
N SER A 208 -6.75 0.39 -16.60
CA SER A 208 -8.09 0.29 -16.02
C SER A 208 -9.15 1.08 -16.80
N ALA A 209 -8.77 2.16 -17.49
CA ALA A 209 -9.65 2.88 -18.41
C ALA A 209 -10.02 2.02 -19.63
N LYS A 210 -9.06 1.31 -20.22
CA LYS A 210 -9.32 0.35 -21.30
C LYS A 210 -10.23 -0.79 -20.86
N ASP A 211 -9.98 -1.35 -19.68
CA ASP A 211 -10.81 -2.41 -19.11
C ASP A 211 -12.25 -1.94 -18.85
N ALA A 212 -12.43 -0.67 -18.56
CA ALA A 212 -13.73 -0.02 -18.43
C ALA A 212 -14.37 0.39 -19.78
N GLY A 213 -13.73 0.07 -20.91
CA GLY A 213 -14.25 0.32 -22.26
C GLY A 213 -13.97 1.72 -22.82
N TYR A 214 -13.09 2.49 -22.20
CA TYR A 214 -12.65 3.78 -22.71
C TYR A 214 -11.49 3.64 -23.70
N GLU A 215 -11.30 4.64 -24.55
CA GLU A 215 -10.11 4.82 -25.40
C GLU A 215 -9.22 5.94 -24.82
N PRO A 216 -8.36 5.63 -23.81
CA PRO A 216 -7.59 6.66 -23.15
C PRO A 216 -6.46 7.19 -24.03
N VAL A 217 -6.23 8.49 -23.96
CA VAL A 217 -5.06 9.16 -24.51
C VAL A 217 -4.21 9.66 -23.37
N MET A 218 -2.94 9.25 -23.32
CA MET A 218 -2.02 9.66 -22.27
C MET A 218 -1.25 10.90 -22.69
N GLY A 219 -1.28 11.93 -21.84
CA GLY A 219 -0.38 13.07 -21.89
C GLY A 219 0.62 13.00 -20.73
N SER A 220 1.77 13.64 -20.85
CA SER A 220 2.72 13.76 -19.76
C SER A 220 3.37 15.15 -19.71
N PHE A 221 3.76 15.56 -18.51
CA PHE A 221 4.47 16.82 -18.30
C PHE A 221 5.59 16.60 -17.29
N ASP A 222 6.81 16.98 -17.64
CA ASP A 222 7.99 16.87 -16.77
C ASP A 222 8.07 18.08 -15.83
N TYR A 223 8.33 17.82 -14.55
CA TYR A 223 8.42 18.87 -13.53
C TYR A 223 9.62 19.78 -13.69
N SER A 224 10.62 19.43 -14.51
CA SER A 224 11.73 20.34 -14.86
C SER A 224 11.27 21.63 -15.53
N ALA A 225 10.06 21.67 -16.08
CA ALA A 225 9.41 22.86 -16.66
C ALA A 225 8.40 23.53 -15.70
N ASN A 226 8.28 23.08 -14.45
CA ASN A 226 7.39 23.64 -13.45
C ASN A 226 8.14 24.49 -12.45
N GLY A 227 7.78 25.79 -12.35
CA GLY A 227 8.49 26.76 -11.50
C GLY A 227 8.45 26.40 -10.00
N MET A 228 7.35 25.83 -9.49
CA MET A 228 7.26 25.40 -8.09
C MET A 228 8.17 24.20 -7.82
N ALA A 229 8.14 23.19 -8.70
CA ALA A 229 9.01 22.03 -8.59
C ALA A 229 10.50 22.44 -8.63
N LEU A 230 10.87 23.38 -9.49
CA LEU A 230 12.23 23.91 -9.53
C LEU A 230 12.61 24.64 -8.23
N ALA A 231 11.71 25.44 -7.66
CA ALA A 231 11.94 26.15 -6.41
C ALA A 231 12.13 25.19 -5.21
N GLU A 232 11.44 24.04 -5.23
CA GLU A 232 11.54 23.00 -4.21
C GLU A 232 12.68 21.98 -4.49
N GLY A 233 13.36 22.09 -5.62
CA GLY A 233 14.35 21.11 -6.07
C GLY A 233 13.73 19.74 -6.38
N ALA A 234 12.42 19.71 -6.63
CA ALA A 234 11.69 18.48 -6.92
C ALA A 234 11.91 18.04 -8.37
N SER A 235 11.87 16.73 -8.59
CA SER A 235 11.92 16.10 -9.91
C SER A 235 10.82 15.07 -10.04
N GLY A 236 10.33 14.86 -11.27
CA GLY A 236 9.27 13.89 -11.56
C GLY A 236 8.46 14.31 -12.78
N SER A 237 7.32 13.67 -12.94
CA SER A 237 6.40 13.95 -14.04
C SER A 237 4.96 13.65 -13.62
N VAL A 238 4.02 14.30 -14.28
CA VAL A 238 2.60 13.93 -14.25
C VAL A 238 2.21 13.25 -15.57
N PHE A 239 1.30 12.29 -15.47
CA PHE A 239 0.79 11.48 -16.57
C PHE A 239 -0.74 11.51 -16.63
#